data_dc75435ae09b17c58549376fa219a387
#
_entry.id   dc75435ae09b17c58549376fa219a387
#
_cell.length_a   1.000
_cell.length_b   1.000
_cell.length_c   1.000
_cell.angle_alpha   90.00
_cell.angle_beta   90.00
_cell.angle_gamma   90.00
#
_symmetry.space_group_name_H-M   'P 1'
#
loop_
_entity.id
_entity.type
_entity.pdbx_description
1 polymer ?
#
loop_
_entity_poly.entity_id
_entity_poly.type
_entity_poly.pdbx_seq_one_letter_code
_entity_poly.pdbx_strand_id
1 'polypeptide(L)'
;MANYLFTSESVTEGHPDKICDQISDAVLDAILEKDPDGHVACECTATTGLVLVMGEITTSCYVDIPKIVRDVVRDIGYDRAKFGFDCETCAVLTSIHEQSADIAMGVNESLERKQGGEGDDLTNGAGDQGMMFGYACDETSELMPLPISLAHKMARRLTEVRKNGTLHYLRLDGKTQVTVEYDKDNRPVRIDTVVISSQHAPEVSLEQIREDLIREVALPVIPAELNKGDIRFFINPTGRFVIGGPQGDSGLTGRKIIVDTYGGSAPHGGGAFSGKDPTKVDRSAAYAARYVAKNIVAAGLAHRCQVQLAYAIGVAEPVSVNVTTFGTGTVSDETLEKAVKKVFDLRPTAIIRDLDLRKPIYRHLAAYGHMGREDLGVAWEKTDRTEALKKAVQG
;
A
#
# COMPACT_ATOMS: atom_id res chain seq x y z
N MET A 1 -24.18 20.74 9.04
CA MET A 1 -24.47 19.54 8.23
C MET A 1 -24.81 18.40 9.18
N ALA A 2 -25.58 17.40 8.71
CA ALA A 2 -25.81 16.18 9.50
C ALA A 2 -24.51 15.34 9.53
N ASN A 3 -24.40 14.42 10.49
CA ASN A 3 -23.34 13.41 10.51
C ASN A 3 -23.39 12.60 9.21
N TYR A 4 -22.23 12.03 8.80
CA TYR A 4 -22.12 11.20 7.60
C TYR A 4 -21.32 9.94 7.89
N LEU A 5 -21.51 8.92 7.06
CA LEU A 5 -20.80 7.65 7.15
C LEU A 5 -19.72 7.57 6.08
N PHE A 6 -18.53 7.11 6.46
CA PHE A 6 -17.44 6.81 5.54
C PHE A 6 -16.89 5.40 5.80
N THR A 7 -16.58 4.69 4.72
CA THR A 7 -16.23 3.26 4.77
C THR A 7 -14.92 3.01 4.04
N SER A 8 -14.06 2.18 4.65
CA SER A 8 -12.88 1.62 4.00
C SER A 8 -12.81 0.12 4.20
N GLU A 9 -12.14 -0.57 3.30
CA GLU A 9 -11.93 -2.02 3.38
C GLU A 9 -10.44 -2.39 3.33
N SER A 10 -10.12 -3.57 3.83
CA SER A 10 -8.82 -4.22 3.70
C SER A 10 -8.98 -5.71 3.49
N VAL A 11 -7.89 -6.37 3.12
CA VAL A 11 -7.86 -7.82 2.89
C VAL A 11 -6.65 -8.44 3.59
N THR A 12 -6.73 -9.76 3.85
CA THR A 12 -5.61 -10.51 4.42
C THR A 12 -4.50 -10.76 3.40
N GLU A 13 -3.33 -11.15 3.88
CA GLU A 13 -2.19 -11.57 3.05
C GLU A 13 -2.52 -12.75 2.12
N GLY A 14 -3.51 -13.56 2.48
CA GLY A 14 -3.96 -14.73 1.71
C GLY A 14 -5.04 -14.45 0.68
N HIS A 15 -5.48 -13.20 0.53
CA HIS A 15 -6.36 -12.79 -0.57
C HIS A 15 -5.63 -12.93 -1.92
N PRO A 16 -6.28 -13.44 -3.00
CA PRO A 16 -5.62 -13.73 -4.28
C PRO A 16 -4.80 -12.57 -4.86
N ASP A 17 -5.35 -11.35 -4.88
CA ASP A 17 -4.62 -10.17 -5.37
C ASP A 17 -3.40 -9.87 -4.48
N LYS A 18 -3.50 -10.06 -3.16
CA LYS A 18 -2.39 -9.82 -2.24
C LYS A 18 -1.32 -10.90 -2.27
N ILE A 19 -1.65 -12.12 -2.64
CA ILE A 19 -0.67 -13.15 -2.98
C ILE A 19 0.19 -12.66 -4.16
N CYS A 20 -0.47 -12.16 -5.22
CA CYS A 20 0.21 -11.64 -6.40
C CYS A 20 1.10 -10.44 -6.10
N ASP A 21 0.63 -9.48 -5.31
CA ASP A 21 1.41 -8.32 -4.87
C ASP A 21 2.65 -8.75 -4.07
N GLN A 22 2.51 -9.69 -3.14
CA GLN A 22 3.62 -10.22 -2.34
C GLN A 22 4.64 -10.98 -3.19
N ILE A 23 4.20 -11.74 -4.20
CA ILE A 23 5.10 -12.43 -5.13
C ILE A 23 5.89 -11.42 -5.96
N SER A 24 5.20 -10.44 -6.55
CA SER A 24 5.83 -9.40 -7.38
C SER A 24 6.87 -8.60 -6.60
N ASP A 25 6.57 -8.21 -5.35
CA ASP A 25 7.51 -7.52 -4.49
C ASP A 25 8.63 -8.43 -3.94
N ALA A 26 8.39 -9.72 -3.75
CA ALA A 26 9.44 -10.65 -3.36
C ALA A 26 10.46 -10.89 -4.50
N VAL A 27 10.01 -10.87 -5.75
CA VAL A 27 10.92 -10.90 -6.92
C VAL A 27 11.74 -9.63 -6.97
N LEU A 28 11.12 -8.47 -6.77
CA LEU A 28 11.82 -7.18 -6.70
C LEU A 28 12.88 -7.18 -5.59
N ASP A 29 12.51 -7.57 -4.37
CA ASP A 29 13.43 -7.59 -3.22
C ASP A 29 14.64 -8.52 -3.48
N ALA A 30 14.40 -9.71 -4.05
CA ALA A 30 15.46 -10.66 -4.39
C ALA A 30 16.44 -10.12 -5.45
N ILE A 31 15.99 -9.24 -6.33
CA ILE A 31 16.84 -8.56 -7.30
C ILE A 31 17.61 -7.43 -6.61
N LEU A 32 16.92 -6.52 -5.89
CA LEU A 32 17.55 -5.37 -5.24
C LEU A 32 18.61 -5.78 -4.20
N GLU A 33 18.47 -6.95 -3.56
CA GLU A 33 19.48 -7.48 -2.64
C GLU A 33 20.83 -7.73 -3.33
N LYS A 34 20.83 -8.06 -4.62
CA LYS A 34 22.04 -8.40 -5.39
C LYS A 34 22.43 -7.34 -6.42
N ASP A 35 21.44 -6.62 -6.92
CA ASP A 35 21.56 -5.60 -7.96
C ASP A 35 20.64 -4.42 -7.63
N PRO A 36 21.11 -3.48 -6.78
CA PRO A 36 20.32 -2.31 -6.38
C PRO A 36 19.92 -1.38 -7.54
N ASP A 37 20.58 -1.49 -8.68
CA ASP A 37 20.31 -0.71 -9.89
C ASP A 37 19.44 -1.47 -10.90
N GLY A 38 18.97 -2.67 -10.56
CA GLY A 38 18.11 -3.47 -11.41
C GLY A 38 16.78 -2.76 -11.73
N HIS A 39 16.35 -2.86 -13.00
CA HIS A 39 15.07 -2.36 -13.46
C HIS A 39 14.04 -3.49 -13.44
N VAL A 40 12.97 -3.29 -12.69
CA VAL A 40 11.95 -4.32 -12.45
C VAL A 40 10.56 -3.75 -12.65
N ALA A 41 9.79 -4.37 -13.52
CA ALA A 41 8.36 -4.26 -13.65
C ALA A 41 7.79 -5.68 -13.68
N CYS A 42 7.51 -6.23 -12.50
CA CYS A 42 7.09 -7.61 -12.33
C CYS A 42 5.61 -7.68 -11.95
N GLU A 43 4.83 -8.37 -12.74
CA GLU A 43 3.42 -8.62 -12.50
C GLU A 43 3.17 -10.11 -12.33
N CYS A 44 2.10 -10.43 -11.60
CA CYS A 44 1.75 -11.80 -11.29
C CYS A 44 0.24 -12.00 -11.42
N THR A 45 -0.17 -13.16 -11.86
CA THR A 45 -1.55 -13.65 -11.72
C THR A 45 -1.56 -15.02 -11.06
N ALA A 46 -2.57 -15.26 -10.22
CA ALA A 46 -2.77 -16.53 -9.54
C ALA A 46 -4.21 -16.99 -9.70
N THR A 47 -4.39 -18.29 -9.96
CA THR A 47 -5.68 -18.95 -10.03
C THR A 47 -5.55 -20.38 -9.49
N THR A 48 -6.58 -21.22 -9.62
CA THR A 48 -6.54 -22.61 -9.16
C THR A 48 -5.30 -23.33 -9.69
N GLY A 49 -4.40 -23.73 -8.79
CA GLY A 49 -3.21 -24.52 -9.11
C GLY A 49 -2.17 -23.86 -10.01
N LEU A 50 -2.24 -22.56 -10.27
CA LEU A 50 -1.35 -21.87 -11.21
C LEU A 50 -0.95 -20.48 -10.70
N VAL A 51 0.33 -20.15 -10.87
CA VAL A 51 0.90 -18.80 -10.80
C VAL A 51 1.62 -18.50 -12.10
N LEU A 52 1.32 -17.40 -12.75
CA LEU A 52 2.08 -16.84 -13.87
C LEU A 52 2.76 -15.56 -13.42
N VAL A 53 4.09 -15.49 -13.54
CA VAL A 53 4.89 -14.30 -13.30
C VAL A 53 5.36 -13.75 -14.66
N MET A 54 5.10 -12.48 -14.91
CA MET A 54 5.39 -11.83 -16.20
C MET A 54 5.89 -10.42 -16.00
N GLY A 55 6.44 -9.83 -17.03
CA GLY A 55 6.90 -8.45 -17.00
C GLY A 55 8.27 -8.22 -17.61
N GLU A 56 8.83 -7.05 -17.34
CA GLU A 56 10.11 -6.62 -17.87
C GLU A 56 11.13 -6.47 -16.75
N ILE A 57 12.23 -7.22 -16.84
CA ILE A 57 13.31 -7.20 -15.85
C ILE A 57 14.66 -7.09 -16.57
N THR A 58 15.41 -6.03 -16.24
CA THR A 58 16.80 -5.86 -16.67
C THR A 58 17.68 -5.82 -15.44
N THR A 59 18.50 -6.84 -15.25
CA THR A 59 19.36 -6.99 -14.07
C THR A 59 20.63 -7.76 -14.40
N SER A 60 21.69 -7.50 -13.63
CA SER A 60 22.95 -8.24 -13.69
C SER A 60 22.95 -9.53 -12.91
N CYS A 61 21.91 -9.82 -12.13
CA CYS A 61 21.85 -10.99 -11.26
C CYS A 61 20.81 -12.04 -11.72
N TYR A 62 20.99 -13.26 -11.23
CA TYR A 62 20.00 -14.35 -11.38
C TYR A 62 19.18 -14.47 -10.10
N VAL A 63 17.86 -14.63 -10.24
CA VAL A 63 16.92 -14.99 -9.19
C VAL A 63 16.08 -16.19 -9.61
N ASP A 64 15.85 -17.13 -8.70
CA ASP A 64 15.00 -18.31 -8.92
C ASP A 64 13.54 -17.95 -8.65
N ILE A 65 12.86 -17.40 -9.67
CA ILE A 65 11.46 -16.95 -9.57
C ILE A 65 10.53 -18.07 -9.08
N PRO A 66 10.57 -19.31 -9.63
CA PRO A 66 9.74 -20.40 -9.12
C PRO A 66 9.94 -20.69 -7.63
N LYS A 67 11.19 -20.63 -7.15
CA LYS A 67 11.48 -20.81 -5.72
C LYS A 67 10.89 -19.65 -4.89
N ILE A 68 11.05 -18.40 -5.32
CA ILE A 68 10.48 -17.21 -4.65
C ILE A 68 8.96 -17.35 -4.54
N VAL A 69 8.27 -17.70 -5.62
CA VAL A 69 6.82 -17.92 -5.62
C VAL A 69 6.42 -18.95 -4.56
N ARG A 70 7.08 -20.12 -4.55
CA ARG A 70 6.77 -21.19 -3.59
C ARG A 70 7.01 -20.79 -2.15
N ASP A 71 8.09 -20.06 -1.89
CA ASP A 71 8.41 -19.57 -0.55
C ASP A 71 7.36 -18.54 -0.07
N VAL A 72 6.93 -17.60 -0.92
CA VAL A 72 5.86 -16.65 -0.58
C VAL A 72 4.54 -17.37 -0.28
N VAL A 73 4.14 -18.30 -1.15
CA VAL A 73 2.90 -19.07 -1.01
C VAL A 73 2.92 -19.91 0.29
N ARG A 74 4.09 -20.50 0.63
CA ARG A 74 4.29 -21.26 1.88
C ARG A 74 4.17 -20.36 3.11
N ASP A 75 4.84 -19.21 3.12
CA ASP A 75 4.86 -18.28 4.26
C ASP A 75 3.47 -17.71 4.57
N ILE A 76 2.65 -17.48 3.54
CA ILE A 76 1.24 -17.11 3.70
C ILE A 76 0.47 -18.25 4.37
N GLY A 77 0.82 -19.50 4.08
CA GLY A 77 0.23 -20.71 4.67
C GLY A 77 -0.58 -21.56 3.70
N TYR A 78 -0.45 -21.35 2.39
CA TYR A 78 -0.98 -22.28 1.38
C TYR A 78 -0.04 -23.49 1.24
N ASP A 79 -0.08 -24.36 2.22
CA ASP A 79 0.82 -25.52 2.41
C ASP A 79 0.14 -26.88 2.17
N ARG A 80 -1.10 -26.90 1.70
CA ARG A 80 -1.91 -28.14 1.56
C ARG A 80 -2.73 -28.14 0.29
N ALA A 81 -2.61 -29.21 -0.48
CA ALA A 81 -3.34 -29.43 -1.73
C ALA A 81 -4.88 -29.29 -1.59
N LYS A 82 -5.44 -29.59 -0.40
CA LYS A 82 -6.89 -29.46 -0.15
C LYS A 82 -7.40 -28.01 -0.20
N PHE A 83 -6.51 -27.01 -0.26
CA PHE A 83 -6.90 -25.62 -0.47
C PHE A 83 -7.10 -25.28 -1.96
N GLY A 84 -6.88 -26.26 -2.88
CA GLY A 84 -6.95 -26.05 -4.33
C GLY A 84 -5.84 -25.19 -4.90
N PHE A 85 -4.92 -24.78 -4.03
CA PHE A 85 -3.73 -23.98 -4.32
C PHE A 85 -2.72 -24.20 -3.20
N ASP A 86 -1.50 -24.59 -3.50
CA ASP A 86 -0.45 -24.82 -2.51
C ASP A 86 0.96 -24.63 -3.07
N CYS A 87 1.93 -24.42 -2.17
CA CYS A 87 3.31 -24.10 -2.51
C CYS A 87 4.07 -25.26 -3.18
N GLU A 88 3.66 -26.52 -2.99
CA GLU A 88 4.37 -27.68 -3.53
C GLU A 88 3.88 -28.05 -4.94
N THR A 89 2.56 -28.01 -5.17
CA THR A 89 1.94 -28.56 -6.37
C THR A 89 1.46 -27.53 -7.38
N CYS A 90 1.37 -26.25 -7.03
CA CYS A 90 0.98 -25.22 -7.99
C CYS A 90 1.98 -25.15 -9.16
N ALA A 91 1.48 -25.01 -10.37
CA ALA A 91 2.31 -24.70 -11.53
C ALA A 91 2.83 -23.27 -11.42
N VAL A 92 4.11 -23.07 -11.73
CA VAL A 92 4.70 -21.73 -11.82
C VAL A 92 5.22 -21.55 -13.23
N LEU A 93 4.63 -20.60 -13.95
CA LEU A 93 5.04 -20.19 -15.29
C LEU A 93 5.69 -18.81 -15.22
N THR A 94 6.65 -18.56 -16.12
CA THR A 94 7.32 -17.27 -16.23
C THR A 94 7.32 -16.79 -17.68
N SER A 95 7.06 -15.48 -17.88
CA SER A 95 7.18 -14.78 -19.15
C SER A 95 7.84 -13.43 -18.89
N ILE A 96 9.17 -13.46 -18.78
CA ILE A 96 9.98 -12.28 -18.45
C ILE A 96 10.79 -11.89 -19.68
N HIS A 97 10.81 -10.59 -19.97
CA HIS A 97 11.57 -9.97 -21.04
C HIS A 97 12.50 -8.89 -20.50
N GLU A 98 13.48 -8.45 -21.27
CA GLU A 98 14.28 -7.27 -20.97
C GLU A 98 13.46 -5.99 -21.23
N GLN A 99 13.77 -4.92 -20.48
CA GLN A 99 13.16 -3.61 -20.72
C GLN A 99 13.47 -3.12 -22.15
N SER A 100 12.48 -2.49 -22.80
CA SER A 100 12.65 -1.87 -24.12
C SER A 100 13.79 -0.85 -24.11
N ALA A 101 14.68 -0.94 -25.11
CA ALA A 101 15.77 0.02 -25.30
C ALA A 101 15.26 1.46 -25.47
N ASP A 102 14.10 1.64 -26.11
CA ASP A 102 13.50 2.96 -26.35
C ASP A 102 13.07 3.61 -25.02
N ILE A 103 12.49 2.83 -24.10
CA ILE A 103 12.12 3.30 -22.78
C ILE A 103 13.37 3.62 -21.95
N ALA A 104 14.38 2.75 -21.98
CA ALA A 104 15.62 2.94 -21.26
C ALA A 104 16.33 4.26 -21.65
N MET A 105 16.37 4.63 -22.94
CA MET A 105 16.96 5.89 -23.40
C MET A 105 16.28 7.13 -22.83
N GLY A 106 14.97 7.08 -22.58
CA GLY A 106 14.20 8.20 -22.02
C GLY A 106 14.36 8.34 -20.52
N VAL A 107 14.57 7.22 -19.82
CA VAL A 107 14.55 7.16 -18.34
C VAL A 107 15.94 7.25 -17.73
N ASN A 108 16.95 6.63 -18.36
CA ASN A 108 18.31 6.56 -17.82
C ASN A 108 19.06 7.89 -17.87
N GLU A 109 18.63 8.82 -18.72
CA GLU A 109 19.16 10.18 -18.77
C GLU A 109 18.00 11.17 -18.98
N SER A 110 17.82 12.08 -18.01
CA SER A 110 16.73 13.06 -18.05
C SER A 110 16.86 14.06 -19.19
N LEU A 111 15.74 14.66 -19.59
CA LEU A 111 15.70 15.72 -20.58
C LEU A 111 16.58 16.90 -20.18
N GLU A 112 16.54 17.29 -18.90
CA GLU A 112 17.31 18.40 -18.35
C GLU A 112 18.81 18.13 -18.47
N ARG A 113 19.26 16.90 -18.20
CA ARG A 113 20.67 16.52 -18.36
C ARG A 113 21.11 16.54 -19.82
N LYS A 114 20.28 16.04 -20.74
CA LYS A 114 20.53 16.10 -22.19
C LYS A 114 20.64 17.54 -22.73
N GLN A 115 19.98 18.47 -22.05
CA GLN A 115 20.04 19.92 -22.37
C GLN A 115 21.20 20.65 -21.68
N GLY A 116 22.10 19.92 -21.00
CA GLY A 116 23.27 20.48 -20.36
C GLY A 116 23.11 20.89 -18.90
N GLY A 117 22.01 20.43 -18.24
CA GLY A 117 21.84 20.58 -16.78
C GLY A 117 22.90 19.77 -16.03
N GLU A 118 23.45 20.36 -14.97
CA GLU A 118 24.44 19.72 -14.11
C GLU A 118 23.82 19.34 -12.76
N GLY A 119 24.29 18.24 -12.17
CA GLY A 119 23.89 17.73 -10.87
C GLY A 119 23.43 16.28 -10.91
N ASP A 120 23.77 15.55 -9.85
CA ASP A 120 23.46 14.10 -9.76
C ASP A 120 21.96 13.84 -9.69
N ASP A 121 21.18 14.74 -9.10
CA ASP A 121 19.71 14.62 -8.97
C ASP A 121 18.96 14.80 -10.32
N LEU A 122 19.65 15.23 -11.37
CA LEU A 122 19.12 15.28 -12.74
C LEU A 122 19.49 14.05 -13.57
N THR A 123 20.08 13.01 -12.98
CA THR A 123 20.54 11.84 -13.73
C THR A 123 19.40 11.12 -14.41
N ASN A 124 18.36 10.74 -13.66
CA ASN A 124 17.23 10.00 -14.20
C ASN A 124 16.00 10.90 -14.40
N GLY A 125 15.35 10.74 -15.54
CA GLY A 125 13.99 11.23 -15.73
C GLY A 125 12.96 10.31 -15.08
N ALA A 126 11.72 10.78 -14.98
CA ALA A 126 10.62 9.95 -14.49
C ALA A 126 10.43 8.72 -15.40
N GLY A 127 10.22 7.55 -14.79
CA GLY A 127 10.07 6.28 -15.51
C GLY A 127 8.77 6.17 -16.31
N ASP A 128 7.82 7.03 -16.04
CA ASP A 128 6.56 7.14 -16.77
C ASP A 128 5.96 8.55 -16.58
N GLN A 129 4.97 8.88 -17.38
CA GLN A 129 4.04 9.96 -17.07
C GLN A 129 3.02 9.53 -16.02
N GLY A 130 2.48 10.47 -15.25
CA GLY A 130 1.40 10.13 -14.32
C GLY A 130 1.19 11.18 -13.25
N MET A 131 0.19 10.93 -12.43
CA MET A 131 -0.09 11.70 -11.22
C MET A 131 -0.12 10.77 -10.00
N MET A 132 0.46 11.20 -8.90
CA MET A 132 0.56 10.44 -7.66
C MET A 132 0.02 11.29 -6.52
N PHE A 133 -0.60 10.63 -5.53
CA PHE A 133 -1.22 11.30 -4.40
C PHE A 133 -0.61 10.83 -3.09
N GLY A 134 -0.39 11.79 -2.19
CA GLY A 134 -0.12 11.57 -0.80
C GLY A 134 -1.23 12.16 0.06
N TYR A 135 -1.47 11.57 1.22
CA TYR A 135 -2.46 12.04 2.16
C TYR A 135 -2.01 11.78 3.61
N ALA A 136 -2.41 12.66 4.50
CA ALA A 136 -2.31 12.49 5.94
C ALA A 136 -3.44 13.23 6.64
N CYS A 137 -3.87 12.73 7.79
CA CYS A 137 -4.80 13.40 8.70
C CYS A 137 -4.50 13.01 10.15
N ASP A 138 -4.96 13.80 11.10
CA ASP A 138 -4.71 13.63 12.53
C ASP A 138 -5.73 12.74 13.26
N GLU A 139 -6.36 11.81 12.51
CA GLU A 139 -7.36 10.88 13.06
C GLU A 139 -6.74 9.70 13.83
N THR A 140 -5.50 9.34 13.53
CA THR A 140 -4.77 8.24 14.15
C THR A 140 -3.32 8.64 14.46
N SER A 141 -2.66 7.91 15.35
CA SER A 141 -1.25 8.15 15.72
C SER A 141 -0.30 8.09 14.53
N GLU A 142 -0.56 7.19 13.59
CA GLU A 142 0.18 7.03 12.35
C GLU A 142 -0.17 8.07 11.28
N LEU A 143 -1.06 9.02 11.60
CA LEU A 143 -1.58 10.07 10.70
C LEU A 143 -2.25 9.50 9.44
N MET A 144 -3.04 8.45 9.63
CA MET A 144 -3.85 7.79 8.60
C MET A 144 -5.34 7.99 8.86
N PRO A 145 -6.19 7.93 7.81
CA PRO A 145 -7.64 7.89 7.99
C PRO A 145 -8.07 6.70 8.85
N LEU A 146 -8.94 6.95 9.81
CA LEU A 146 -9.36 5.95 10.78
C LEU A 146 -10.00 4.71 10.15
N PRO A 147 -10.90 4.80 9.15
CA PRO A 147 -11.55 3.60 8.60
C PRO A 147 -10.57 2.61 7.99
N ILE A 148 -9.60 3.08 7.18
CA ILE A 148 -8.60 2.19 6.57
C ILE A 148 -7.61 1.68 7.61
N SER A 149 -7.19 2.49 8.57
CA SER A 149 -6.32 2.05 9.66
C SER A 149 -6.96 0.91 10.45
N LEU A 150 -8.23 1.03 10.83
CA LEU A 150 -8.96 -0.03 11.53
C LEU A 150 -9.17 -1.27 10.65
N ALA A 151 -9.50 -1.09 9.37
CA ALA A 151 -9.65 -2.22 8.45
C ALA A 151 -8.34 -3.02 8.30
N HIS A 152 -7.19 -2.34 8.18
CA HIS A 152 -5.88 -3.00 8.17
C HIS A 152 -5.56 -3.73 9.48
N LYS A 153 -5.81 -3.08 10.62
CA LYS A 153 -5.59 -3.68 11.93
C LYS A 153 -6.45 -4.93 12.13
N MET A 154 -7.71 -4.91 11.70
CA MET A 154 -8.59 -6.09 11.73
C MET A 154 -8.13 -7.20 10.78
N ALA A 155 -7.71 -6.88 9.55
CA ALA A 155 -7.21 -7.85 8.59
C ALA A 155 -5.91 -8.52 9.10
N ARG A 156 -5.01 -7.74 9.70
CA ARG A 156 -3.79 -8.24 10.35
C ARG A 156 -4.13 -9.13 11.55
N ARG A 157 -5.08 -8.70 12.40
CA ARG A 157 -5.52 -9.48 13.55
C ARG A 157 -6.16 -10.80 13.13
N LEU A 158 -6.95 -10.81 12.06
CA LEU A 158 -7.53 -12.02 11.48
C LEU A 158 -6.45 -13.04 11.09
N THR A 159 -5.37 -12.59 10.48
CA THR A 159 -4.21 -13.43 10.16
C THR A 159 -3.47 -13.91 11.42
N GLU A 160 -3.29 -13.03 12.39
CA GLU A 160 -2.62 -13.35 13.65
C GLU A 160 -3.35 -14.46 14.43
N VAL A 161 -4.67 -14.35 14.64
CA VAL A 161 -5.44 -15.36 15.37
C VAL A 161 -5.50 -16.71 14.64
N ARG A 162 -5.35 -16.70 13.31
CA ARG A 162 -5.16 -17.90 12.51
C ARG A 162 -3.79 -18.54 12.74
N LYS A 163 -2.72 -17.74 12.56
CA LYS A 163 -1.33 -18.23 12.61
C LYS A 163 -0.92 -18.71 14.00
N ASN A 164 -1.37 -18.05 15.07
CA ASN A 164 -1.07 -18.44 16.45
C ASN A 164 -1.98 -19.56 16.98
N GLY A 165 -2.97 -20.01 16.20
CA GLY A 165 -3.86 -21.10 16.55
C GLY A 165 -5.03 -20.73 17.45
N THR A 166 -5.23 -19.47 17.81
CA THR A 166 -6.40 -19.01 18.60
C THR A 166 -7.70 -19.39 17.92
N LEU A 167 -7.78 -19.17 16.58
CA LEU A 167 -8.91 -19.59 15.75
C LEU A 167 -8.41 -20.54 14.64
N HIS A 168 -8.06 -21.76 15.03
CA HIS A 168 -7.42 -22.77 14.17
C HIS A 168 -8.24 -23.21 12.96
N TYR A 169 -9.54 -22.96 12.96
CA TYR A 169 -10.46 -23.27 11.85
C TYR A 169 -10.45 -22.20 10.73
N LEU A 170 -9.88 -21.03 10.99
CA LEU A 170 -9.76 -20.01 9.94
C LEU A 170 -8.82 -20.45 8.82
N ARG A 171 -9.13 -20.00 7.62
CA ARG A 171 -8.31 -20.17 6.42
C ARG A 171 -7.69 -18.82 6.03
N LEU A 172 -7.05 -18.79 4.89
CA LEU A 172 -6.12 -17.73 4.52
C LEU A 172 -6.79 -16.50 3.93
N ASP A 173 -7.87 -16.70 3.18
CA ASP A 173 -8.58 -15.61 2.50
C ASP A 173 -9.56 -14.90 3.44
N GLY A 174 -9.51 -13.57 3.42
CA GLY A 174 -10.40 -12.78 4.26
C GLY A 174 -10.41 -11.30 3.88
N LYS A 175 -11.52 -10.66 4.21
CA LYS A 175 -11.75 -9.23 3.99
C LYS A 175 -12.31 -8.60 5.25
N THR A 176 -11.96 -7.35 5.48
CA THR A 176 -12.49 -6.52 6.56
C THR A 176 -12.95 -5.19 6.01
N GLN A 177 -14.03 -4.65 6.56
CA GLN A 177 -14.56 -3.34 6.19
C GLN A 177 -15.03 -2.64 7.45
N VAL A 178 -14.71 -1.36 7.59
CA VAL A 178 -15.09 -0.54 8.73
C VAL A 178 -15.79 0.72 8.23
N THR A 179 -16.97 0.98 8.78
CA THR A 179 -17.73 2.20 8.56
C THR A 179 -17.69 3.05 9.83
N VAL A 180 -17.20 4.27 9.70
CA VAL A 180 -17.11 5.26 10.77
C VAL A 180 -18.12 6.35 10.54
N GLU A 181 -18.82 6.79 11.59
CA GLU A 181 -19.65 7.97 11.57
C GLU A 181 -18.80 9.20 11.95
N TYR A 182 -18.90 10.25 11.13
CA TYR A 182 -18.23 11.52 11.31
C TYR A 182 -19.22 12.62 11.57
N ASP A 183 -18.83 13.58 12.41
CA ASP A 183 -19.59 14.82 12.61
C ASP A 183 -19.36 15.84 11.46
N LYS A 184 -20.02 16.99 11.59
CA LYS A 184 -19.91 18.10 10.63
C LYS A 184 -18.49 18.69 10.50
N ASP A 185 -17.64 18.46 11.49
CA ASP A 185 -16.26 18.98 11.56
C ASP A 185 -15.25 17.88 11.13
N ASN A 186 -15.76 16.78 10.55
CA ASN A 186 -14.99 15.60 10.11
C ASN A 186 -14.25 14.90 11.25
N ARG A 187 -14.81 14.87 12.46
CA ARG A 187 -14.27 14.11 13.59
C ARG A 187 -15.00 12.79 13.72
N PRO A 188 -14.27 11.67 13.94
CA PRO A 188 -14.89 10.38 14.19
C PRO A 188 -15.77 10.43 15.45
N VAL A 189 -17.01 9.95 15.35
CA VAL A 189 -17.98 9.93 16.46
C VAL A 189 -18.15 8.54 17.03
N ARG A 190 -18.31 7.54 16.15
CA ARG A 190 -18.48 6.13 16.52
C ARG A 190 -18.18 5.21 15.34
N ILE A 191 -17.96 3.94 15.66
CA ILE A 191 -17.97 2.88 14.65
C ILE A 191 -19.44 2.48 14.43
N ASP A 192 -19.90 2.61 13.19
CA ASP A 192 -21.28 2.26 12.82
C ASP A 192 -21.40 0.78 12.41
N THR A 193 -20.51 0.32 11.53
CA THR A 193 -20.60 -1.03 10.97
C THR A 193 -19.23 -1.65 10.79
N VAL A 194 -19.14 -2.94 11.09
CA VAL A 194 -17.97 -3.79 10.79
C VAL A 194 -18.42 -4.99 9.98
N VAL A 195 -17.78 -5.22 8.84
CA VAL A 195 -17.96 -6.42 8.02
C VAL A 195 -16.67 -7.24 8.05
N ILE A 196 -16.77 -8.52 8.36
CA ILE A 196 -15.65 -9.47 8.26
C ILE A 196 -16.13 -10.67 7.45
N SER A 197 -15.43 -10.94 6.34
CA SER A 197 -15.59 -12.18 5.57
C SER A 197 -14.30 -12.98 5.71
N SER A 198 -14.37 -14.18 6.27
CA SER A 198 -13.22 -15.04 6.50
C SER A 198 -13.49 -16.45 6.01
N GLN A 199 -12.57 -16.96 5.19
CA GLN A 199 -12.54 -18.36 4.80
C GLN A 199 -12.33 -19.24 6.03
N HIS A 200 -13.03 -20.39 6.10
CA HIS A 200 -13.04 -21.26 7.26
C HIS A 200 -13.12 -22.75 6.92
N ALA A 201 -12.82 -23.60 7.88
CA ALA A 201 -13.03 -25.03 7.77
C ALA A 201 -14.53 -25.38 7.71
N PRO A 202 -14.92 -26.46 7.01
CA PRO A 202 -16.34 -26.77 6.81
C PRO A 202 -17.06 -27.26 8.07
N GLU A 203 -16.32 -27.63 9.11
CA GLU A 203 -16.86 -28.25 10.33
C GLU A 203 -17.37 -27.23 11.35
N VAL A 204 -16.97 -25.96 11.26
CA VAL A 204 -17.35 -24.91 12.22
C VAL A 204 -18.68 -24.28 11.85
N SER A 205 -19.53 -23.99 12.83
CA SER A 205 -20.80 -23.30 12.60
C SER A 205 -20.61 -21.80 12.35
N LEU A 206 -21.53 -21.21 11.60
CA LEU A 206 -21.51 -19.76 11.33
C LEU A 206 -21.73 -18.95 12.61
N GLU A 207 -22.48 -19.46 13.56
CA GLU A 207 -22.71 -18.83 14.86
C GLU A 207 -21.39 -18.73 15.65
N GLN A 208 -20.65 -19.84 15.74
CA GLN A 208 -19.33 -19.87 16.38
C GLN A 208 -18.35 -18.89 15.71
N ILE A 209 -18.31 -18.88 14.37
CA ILE A 209 -17.45 -17.96 13.62
C ILE A 209 -17.82 -16.51 13.95
N ARG A 210 -19.12 -16.19 14.01
CA ARG A 210 -19.60 -14.84 14.32
C ARG A 210 -19.15 -14.39 15.71
N GLU A 211 -19.38 -15.20 16.73
CA GLU A 211 -19.01 -14.88 18.11
C GLU A 211 -17.50 -14.69 18.25
N ASP A 212 -16.74 -15.64 17.71
CA ASP A 212 -15.28 -15.63 17.81
C ASP A 212 -14.66 -14.43 17.06
N LEU A 213 -15.11 -14.12 15.84
CA LEU A 213 -14.54 -13.00 15.08
C LEU A 213 -14.90 -11.65 15.69
N ILE A 214 -16.07 -11.50 16.30
CA ILE A 214 -16.40 -10.30 17.06
C ILE A 214 -15.47 -10.18 18.27
N ARG A 215 -15.34 -11.24 19.08
CA ARG A 215 -14.57 -11.24 20.33
C ARG A 215 -13.06 -11.13 20.10
N GLU A 216 -12.51 -11.89 19.16
CA GLU A 216 -11.06 -12.05 18.99
C GLU A 216 -10.45 -11.12 17.95
N VAL A 217 -11.26 -10.60 17.02
CA VAL A 217 -10.76 -9.79 15.90
C VAL A 217 -11.30 -8.35 15.96
N ALA A 218 -12.63 -8.17 16.02
CA ALA A 218 -13.21 -6.83 15.92
C ALA A 218 -13.03 -6.02 17.21
N LEU A 219 -13.52 -6.51 18.32
CA LEU A 219 -13.51 -5.76 19.60
C LEU A 219 -12.11 -5.37 20.09
N PRO A 220 -11.05 -6.22 19.96
CA PRO A 220 -9.70 -5.82 20.36
C PRO A 220 -9.08 -4.67 19.54
N VAL A 221 -9.60 -4.41 18.34
CA VAL A 221 -9.09 -3.38 17.41
C VAL A 221 -9.88 -2.08 17.53
N ILE A 222 -11.15 -2.14 17.91
CA ILE A 222 -12.02 -0.96 18.00
C ILE A 222 -11.64 -0.11 19.22
N PRO A 223 -11.32 1.20 19.04
CA PRO A 223 -11.09 2.09 20.17
C PRO A 223 -12.32 2.17 21.08
N ALA A 224 -12.10 2.05 22.42
CA ALA A 224 -13.17 2.00 23.40
C ALA A 224 -14.10 3.23 23.35
N GLU A 225 -13.52 4.40 23.09
CA GLU A 225 -14.26 5.67 22.99
C GLU A 225 -15.17 5.76 21.76
N LEU A 226 -14.93 4.96 20.73
CA LEU A 226 -15.74 4.89 19.50
C LEU A 226 -16.72 3.72 19.51
N ASN A 227 -16.64 2.83 20.49
CA ASN A 227 -17.61 1.76 20.69
C ASN A 227 -18.76 2.27 21.58
N LYS A 228 -19.86 2.69 20.96
CA LYS A 228 -21.06 3.18 21.66
C LYS A 228 -22.06 2.07 22.00
N GLY A 229 -21.71 0.79 21.74
CA GLY A 229 -22.53 -0.38 22.08
C GLY A 229 -23.60 -0.74 21.04
N ASP A 230 -23.64 -0.04 19.90
CA ASP A 230 -24.65 -0.21 18.85
C ASP A 230 -24.03 -0.57 17.48
N ILE A 231 -22.81 -1.13 17.47
CA ILE A 231 -22.10 -1.50 16.24
C ILE A 231 -22.84 -2.64 15.54
N ARG A 232 -23.10 -2.48 14.25
CA ARG A 232 -23.64 -3.54 13.39
C ARG A 232 -22.52 -4.44 12.89
N PHE A 233 -22.54 -5.70 13.26
CA PHE A 233 -21.58 -6.70 12.82
C PHE A 233 -22.17 -7.59 11.73
N PHE A 234 -21.54 -7.62 10.57
CA PHE A 234 -21.81 -8.53 9.44
C PHE A 234 -20.64 -9.50 9.31
N ILE A 235 -20.78 -10.70 9.87
CA ILE A 235 -19.75 -11.74 9.80
C ILE A 235 -20.20 -12.82 8.84
N ASN A 236 -19.40 -13.08 7.78
CA ASN A 236 -19.75 -14.00 6.69
C ASN A 236 -21.21 -13.86 6.25
N PRO A 237 -21.69 -12.67 5.84
CA PRO A 237 -23.11 -12.42 5.60
C PRO A 237 -23.70 -13.26 4.47
N THR A 238 -22.88 -13.78 3.56
CA THR A 238 -23.28 -14.72 2.51
C THR A 238 -23.43 -16.16 3.00
N GLY A 239 -23.05 -16.43 4.26
CA GLY A 239 -23.08 -17.75 4.87
C GLY A 239 -21.71 -18.46 4.76
N ARG A 240 -21.71 -19.68 4.21
CA ARG A 240 -20.53 -20.54 4.16
C ARG A 240 -19.45 -20.00 3.21
N PHE A 241 -18.21 -19.84 3.73
CA PHE A 241 -17.03 -19.42 2.97
C PHE A 241 -15.89 -20.44 3.16
N VAL A 242 -16.00 -21.60 2.53
CA VAL A 242 -15.03 -22.70 2.60
C VAL A 242 -14.09 -22.70 1.41
N ILE A 243 -14.61 -22.41 0.22
CA ILE A 243 -13.80 -22.23 -1.01
C ILE A 243 -13.40 -20.75 -1.07
N GLY A 244 -12.10 -20.49 -1.11
CA GLY A 244 -11.52 -19.15 -1.16
C GLY A 244 -10.09 -19.19 -1.67
N GLY A 245 -9.36 -18.06 -1.59
CA GLY A 245 -8.05 -17.92 -2.18
C GLY A 245 -8.09 -18.07 -3.70
N PRO A 246 -6.96 -18.42 -4.36
CA PRO A 246 -6.90 -18.56 -5.81
C PRO A 246 -7.83 -19.63 -6.40
N GLN A 247 -8.35 -20.56 -5.59
CA GLN A 247 -9.37 -21.50 -6.00
C GLN A 247 -10.76 -20.83 -6.16
N GLY A 248 -11.04 -19.85 -5.32
CA GLY A 248 -12.36 -19.17 -5.31
C GLY A 248 -12.42 -17.99 -6.26
N ASP A 249 -11.33 -17.25 -6.41
CA ASP A 249 -11.20 -16.06 -7.27
C ASP A 249 -9.77 -15.88 -7.74
N SER A 250 -9.60 -15.37 -8.96
CA SER A 250 -8.27 -15.12 -9.52
C SER A 250 -7.68 -13.83 -8.97
N GLY A 251 -6.38 -13.85 -8.68
CA GLY A 251 -5.61 -12.69 -8.27
C GLY A 251 -4.76 -12.11 -9.37
N LEU A 252 -4.54 -10.79 -9.30
CA LEU A 252 -3.58 -10.06 -10.15
C LEU A 252 -2.87 -9.00 -9.31
N THR A 253 -1.60 -8.75 -9.64
CA THR A 253 -0.83 -7.62 -9.07
C THR A 253 -1.52 -6.30 -9.37
N GLY A 254 -1.61 -5.42 -8.37
CA GLY A 254 -2.11 -4.06 -8.53
C GLY A 254 -3.62 -3.92 -8.60
N ARG A 255 -4.39 -4.90 -8.10
CA ARG A 255 -5.87 -4.81 -8.04
C ARG A 255 -6.42 -4.41 -6.67
N LYS A 256 -5.56 -4.04 -5.74
CA LYS A 256 -5.95 -3.56 -4.39
C LYS A 256 -5.33 -2.20 -4.07
N ILE A 257 -5.21 -1.33 -5.09
CA ILE A 257 -4.50 -0.05 -5.01
C ILE A 257 -5.12 0.92 -3.98
N ILE A 258 -6.40 0.85 -3.71
CA ILE A 258 -7.08 1.67 -2.71
C ILE A 258 -6.82 1.12 -1.30
N VAL A 259 -6.75 -0.20 -1.14
CA VAL A 259 -6.29 -0.86 0.09
C VAL A 259 -4.82 -0.51 0.37
N ASP A 260 -4.00 -0.43 -0.66
CA ASP A 260 -2.58 -0.10 -0.53
C ASP A 260 -2.33 1.34 -0.06
N THR A 261 -3.30 2.22 -0.22
CA THR A 261 -3.17 3.67 0.04
C THR A 261 -4.06 4.14 1.18
N TYR A 262 -5.15 4.85 0.89
CA TYR A 262 -5.89 5.60 1.91
C TYR A 262 -7.36 5.16 2.05
N GLY A 263 -7.75 4.00 1.50
CA GLY A 263 -9.10 3.45 1.65
C GLY A 263 -10.21 4.31 1.09
N GLY A 264 -9.92 5.16 0.10
CA GLY A 264 -10.87 6.08 -0.53
C GLY A 264 -10.89 7.49 0.07
N SER A 265 -10.12 7.77 1.12
CA SER A 265 -10.03 9.11 1.73
C SER A 265 -9.27 10.12 0.89
N ALA A 266 -8.47 9.66 -0.07
CA ALA A 266 -7.77 10.48 -1.07
C ALA A 266 -7.94 9.88 -2.46
N PRO A 267 -7.77 10.69 -3.53
CA PRO A 267 -7.66 10.20 -4.89
C PRO A 267 -6.48 9.22 -5.05
N HIS A 268 -6.50 8.47 -6.16
CA HIS A 268 -5.40 7.61 -6.58
C HIS A 268 -5.05 7.88 -8.04
N GLY A 269 -3.77 7.85 -8.38
CA GLY A 269 -3.31 8.10 -9.75
C GLY A 269 -3.54 6.93 -10.71
N GLY A 270 -3.85 5.73 -10.17
CA GLY A 270 -4.14 4.52 -10.93
C GLY A 270 -2.97 3.53 -11.02
N GLY A 271 -1.73 3.98 -10.76
CA GLY A 271 -0.54 3.12 -10.82
C GLY A 271 -0.43 2.17 -9.61
N ALA A 272 -0.20 0.88 -9.89
CA ALA A 272 0.12 -0.10 -8.86
C ALA A 272 1.54 0.11 -8.32
N PHE A 273 1.79 -0.28 -7.05
CA PHE A 273 3.10 -0.20 -6.43
C PHE A 273 3.90 -1.50 -6.58
N SER A 274 3.26 -2.63 -6.24
CA SER A 274 3.94 -3.93 -6.16
C SER A 274 4.58 -4.33 -7.48
N GLY A 275 5.78 -4.91 -7.40
CA GLY A 275 6.58 -5.36 -8.53
C GLY A 275 7.35 -4.28 -9.27
N LYS A 276 7.21 -3.00 -8.90
CA LYS A 276 7.91 -1.88 -9.53
C LYS A 276 9.12 -1.45 -8.71
N ASP A 277 10.29 -1.36 -9.35
CA ASP A 277 11.47 -0.75 -8.75
C ASP A 277 11.30 0.77 -8.57
N PRO A 278 12.12 1.43 -7.71
CA PRO A 278 11.90 2.82 -7.34
C PRO A 278 12.10 3.86 -8.46
N THR A 279 12.59 3.47 -9.65
CA THR A 279 12.64 4.39 -10.80
C THR A 279 11.23 4.66 -11.36
N LYS A 280 10.26 3.81 -11.06
CA LYS A 280 8.86 3.99 -11.42
C LYS A 280 8.20 4.96 -10.43
N VAL A 281 7.88 6.15 -10.92
CA VAL A 281 7.29 7.24 -10.13
C VAL A 281 5.92 6.90 -9.54
N ASP A 282 5.17 5.98 -10.14
CA ASP A 282 3.94 5.44 -9.57
C ASP A 282 4.13 5.01 -8.12
N ARG A 283 5.27 4.39 -7.80
CA ARG A 283 5.62 3.96 -6.47
C ARG A 283 6.40 5.03 -5.70
N SER A 284 7.53 5.46 -6.20
CA SER A 284 8.45 6.34 -5.48
C SER A 284 7.84 7.71 -5.20
N ALA A 285 7.17 8.32 -6.16
CA ALA A 285 6.52 9.61 -5.97
C ALA A 285 5.25 9.53 -5.11
N ALA A 286 4.52 8.42 -5.09
CA ALA A 286 3.43 8.22 -4.15
C ALA A 286 3.95 8.16 -2.70
N TYR A 287 5.09 7.50 -2.46
CA TYR A 287 5.75 7.51 -1.15
C TYR A 287 6.28 8.91 -0.77
N ALA A 288 6.88 9.63 -1.72
CA ALA A 288 7.30 11.01 -1.49
C ALA A 288 6.12 11.93 -1.18
N ALA A 289 5.01 11.81 -1.90
CA ALA A 289 3.79 12.57 -1.63
C ALA A 289 3.22 12.27 -0.23
N ARG A 290 3.25 10.99 0.22
CA ARG A 290 2.91 10.62 1.60
C ARG A 290 3.85 11.28 2.61
N TYR A 291 5.15 11.23 2.37
CA TYR A 291 6.16 11.84 3.23
C TYR A 291 5.92 13.35 3.41
N VAL A 292 5.63 14.07 2.32
CA VAL A 292 5.30 15.49 2.35
C VAL A 292 4.02 15.73 3.16
N ALA A 293 2.92 15.04 2.83
CA ALA A 293 1.63 15.21 3.49
C ALA A 293 1.72 14.91 5.00
N LYS A 294 2.43 13.84 5.37
CA LYS A 294 2.64 13.45 6.77
C LYS A 294 3.41 14.51 7.55
N ASN A 295 4.47 15.05 6.98
CA ASN A 295 5.26 16.11 7.63
C ASN A 295 4.48 17.43 7.79
N ILE A 296 3.60 17.79 6.84
CA ILE A 296 2.72 18.97 6.97
C ILE A 296 1.77 18.80 8.16
N VAL A 297 1.11 17.65 8.29
CA VAL A 297 0.18 17.38 9.40
C VAL A 297 0.93 17.25 10.72
N ALA A 298 2.05 16.53 10.75
CA ALA A 298 2.90 16.38 11.95
C ALA A 298 3.49 17.72 12.43
N ALA A 299 3.75 18.67 11.53
CA ALA A 299 4.17 20.03 11.87
C ALA A 299 3.06 20.88 12.48
N GLY A 300 1.81 20.40 12.52
CA GLY A 300 0.65 21.17 12.97
C GLY A 300 0.23 22.27 11.98
N LEU A 301 0.65 22.17 10.72
CA LEU A 301 0.32 23.15 9.68
C LEU A 301 -1.05 22.91 9.05
N ALA A 302 -1.61 21.71 9.21
CA ALA A 302 -2.98 21.36 8.81
C ALA A 302 -3.47 20.14 9.61
N HIS A 303 -4.79 19.96 9.76
CA HIS A 303 -5.40 18.74 10.33
C HIS A 303 -5.48 17.62 9.31
N ARG A 304 -5.57 17.94 8.03
CA ARG A 304 -5.51 17.00 6.91
C ARG A 304 -4.87 17.65 5.70
N CYS A 305 -4.11 16.87 4.98
CA CYS A 305 -3.36 17.36 3.83
C CYS A 305 -3.33 16.32 2.73
N GLN A 306 -3.63 16.75 1.51
CA GLN A 306 -3.45 16.00 0.27
C GLN A 306 -2.36 16.66 -0.55
N VAL A 307 -1.48 15.86 -1.11
CA VAL A 307 -0.42 16.30 -2.04
C VAL A 307 -0.60 15.55 -3.35
N GLN A 308 -0.61 16.29 -4.45
CA GLN A 308 -0.54 15.71 -5.80
C GLN A 308 0.80 16.05 -6.43
N LEU A 309 1.46 15.04 -6.98
CA LEU A 309 2.64 15.17 -7.83
C LEU A 309 2.30 14.67 -9.23
N ALA A 310 2.82 15.34 -10.26
CA ALA A 310 2.68 14.87 -11.64
C ALA A 310 4.02 14.92 -12.36
N TYR A 311 4.27 13.94 -13.21
CA TYR A 311 5.50 13.81 -13.99
C TYR A 311 5.21 13.57 -15.47
N ALA A 312 6.17 13.95 -16.32
CA ALA A 312 6.27 13.53 -17.69
C ALA A 312 7.41 12.51 -17.85
N ILE A 313 7.22 11.48 -18.67
CA ILE A 313 8.26 10.46 -18.90
C ILE A 313 9.56 11.12 -19.36
N GLY A 314 10.68 10.71 -18.79
CA GLY A 314 12.01 11.22 -19.14
C GLY A 314 12.35 12.61 -18.60
N VAL A 315 11.45 13.27 -17.87
CA VAL A 315 11.66 14.59 -17.26
C VAL A 315 11.94 14.40 -15.75
N ALA A 316 12.96 15.07 -15.20
CA ALA A 316 13.30 14.95 -13.80
C ALA A 316 12.43 15.83 -12.92
N GLU A 317 12.19 17.09 -13.30
CA GLU A 317 11.35 18.00 -12.51
C GLU A 317 9.88 17.60 -12.59
N PRO A 318 9.15 17.61 -11.46
CA PRO A 318 7.70 17.39 -11.51
C PRO A 318 7.00 18.49 -12.30
N VAL A 319 6.09 18.08 -13.18
CA VAL A 319 5.26 18.99 -13.99
C VAL A 319 4.36 19.85 -13.09
N SER A 320 3.88 19.27 -12.01
CA SER A 320 3.09 20.00 -11.00
C SER A 320 3.27 19.41 -9.60
N VAL A 321 3.19 20.32 -8.63
CA VAL A 321 3.10 20.02 -7.19
C VAL A 321 1.92 20.80 -6.66
N ASN A 322 0.90 20.14 -6.17
CA ASN A 322 -0.28 20.76 -5.59
C ASN A 322 -0.51 20.28 -4.16
N VAL A 323 -0.84 21.20 -3.26
CA VAL A 323 -1.15 20.92 -1.86
C VAL A 323 -2.56 21.40 -1.57
N THR A 324 -3.37 20.58 -0.92
CA THR A 324 -4.73 20.90 -0.51
C THR A 324 -4.93 20.52 0.96
N THR A 325 -5.27 21.51 1.79
CA THR A 325 -5.53 21.29 3.23
C THR A 325 -7.02 21.24 3.58
N PHE A 326 -7.89 21.33 2.58
CA PHE A 326 -9.35 21.31 2.75
C PHE A 326 -9.87 22.38 3.74
N GLY A 327 -9.21 23.54 3.78
CA GLY A 327 -9.53 24.63 4.70
C GLY A 327 -9.10 24.42 6.15
N THR A 328 -8.28 23.38 6.42
CA THR A 328 -7.74 23.10 7.77
C THR A 328 -6.32 23.65 7.98
N GLY A 329 -5.74 24.27 6.96
CA GLY A 329 -4.40 24.84 7.01
C GLY A 329 -4.28 26.05 7.94
N THR A 330 -3.17 26.17 8.64
CA THR A 330 -2.81 27.36 9.44
C THR A 330 -2.27 28.49 8.58
N VAL A 331 -1.86 28.17 7.35
CA VAL A 331 -1.45 29.09 6.28
C VAL A 331 -2.14 28.70 4.98
N SER A 332 -2.05 29.52 3.93
CA SER A 332 -2.67 29.18 2.63
C SER A 332 -2.00 27.98 1.97
N ASP A 333 -2.78 27.23 1.18
CA ASP A 333 -2.28 26.09 0.38
C ASP A 333 -1.12 26.54 -0.54
N GLU A 334 -1.19 27.74 -1.14
CA GLU A 334 -0.10 28.32 -1.95
C GLU A 334 1.20 28.51 -1.15
N THR A 335 1.09 28.95 0.11
CA THR A 335 2.25 29.08 1.00
C THR A 335 2.87 27.72 1.30
N LEU A 336 2.04 26.70 1.53
CA LEU A 336 2.50 25.32 1.72
C LEU A 336 3.17 24.75 0.46
N GLU A 337 2.64 24.99 -0.73
CA GLU A 337 3.26 24.56 -1.98
C GLU A 337 4.68 25.14 -2.16
N LYS A 338 4.85 26.45 -1.85
CA LYS A 338 6.16 27.10 -1.88
C LYS A 338 7.12 26.50 -0.85
N ALA A 339 6.63 26.24 0.35
CA ALA A 339 7.41 25.61 1.41
C ALA A 339 7.81 24.17 1.04
N VAL A 340 6.92 23.38 0.46
CA VAL A 340 7.21 22.02 -0.01
C VAL A 340 8.32 22.03 -1.05
N LYS A 341 8.24 22.87 -2.08
CA LYS A 341 9.27 23.01 -3.12
C LYS A 341 10.64 23.45 -2.56
N LYS A 342 10.64 24.16 -1.42
CA LYS A 342 11.88 24.61 -0.76
C LYS A 342 12.49 23.52 0.13
N VAL A 343 11.68 22.64 0.70
CA VAL A 343 12.10 21.68 1.74
C VAL A 343 12.34 20.28 1.16
N PHE A 344 11.61 19.89 0.12
CA PHE A 344 11.68 18.56 -0.48
C PHE A 344 12.17 18.64 -1.93
N ASP A 345 13.14 17.80 -2.24
CA ASP A 345 13.51 17.54 -3.62
C ASP A 345 12.64 16.40 -4.16
N LEU A 346 11.77 16.73 -5.11
CA LEU A 346 10.79 15.79 -5.65
C LEU A 346 11.19 15.20 -7.00
N ARG A 347 12.45 15.36 -7.39
CA ARG A 347 13.02 14.68 -8.57
C ARG A 347 13.22 13.19 -8.30
N PRO A 348 12.99 12.29 -9.26
CA PRO A 348 13.03 10.84 -9.02
C PRO A 348 14.31 10.35 -8.34
N THR A 349 15.50 10.79 -8.79
CA THR A 349 16.77 10.41 -8.19
C THR A 349 16.88 10.86 -6.74
N ALA A 350 16.46 12.07 -6.42
CA ALA A 350 16.45 12.61 -5.06
C ALA A 350 15.48 11.84 -4.15
N ILE A 351 14.28 11.53 -4.62
CA ILE A 351 13.30 10.71 -3.89
C ILE A 351 13.90 9.35 -3.54
N ILE A 352 14.52 8.66 -4.50
CA ILE A 352 15.13 7.34 -4.30
C ILE A 352 16.21 7.41 -3.22
N ARG A 353 17.07 8.43 -3.27
CA ARG A 353 18.14 8.67 -2.28
C ARG A 353 17.57 9.00 -0.89
N ASP A 354 16.68 9.99 -0.82
CA ASP A 354 16.21 10.56 0.45
C ASP A 354 15.30 9.60 1.21
N LEU A 355 14.57 8.74 0.50
CA LEU A 355 13.72 7.70 1.07
C LEU A 355 14.38 6.32 1.12
N ASP A 356 15.64 6.20 0.67
CA ASP A 356 16.44 4.96 0.71
C ASP A 356 15.75 3.77 0.05
N LEU A 357 15.20 4.00 -1.16
CA LEU A 357 14.29 3.06 -1.83
C LEU A 357 14.99 1.90 -2.57
N ARG A 358 16.32 1.84 -2.61
CA ARG A 358 17.05 0.74 -3.26
C ARG A 358 17.26 -0.49 -2.35
N LYS A 359 16.71 -0.47 -1.12
CA LYS A 359 16.74 -1.58 -0.19
C LYS A 359 15.63 -2.59 -0.46
N PRO A 360 15.85 -3.88 -0.17
CA PRO A 360 14.84 -4.94 -0.29
C PRO A 360 13.84 -4.87 0.89
N ILE A 361 12.87 -3.95 0.81
CA ILE A 361 11.90 -3.66 1.86
C ILE A 361 10.44 -3.89 1.44
N TYR A 362 10.21 -4.30 0.20
CA TYR A 362 8.93 -4.17 -0.47
C TYR A 362 7.95 -5.30 -0.17
N ARG A 363 8.41 -6.54 -0.05
CA ARG A 363 7.54 -7.69 0.20
C ARG A 363 6.64 -7.51 1.43
N HIS A 364 7.18 -6.95 2.51
CA HIS A 364 6.43 -6.74 3.75
C HIS A 364 5.41 -5.60 3.67
N LEU A 365 5.52 -4.73 2.67
CA LEU A 365 4.58 -3.67 2.38
C LEU A 365 3.36 -4.14 1.58
N ALA A 366 3.53 -5.21 0.80
CA ALA A 366 2.53 -5.69 -0.15
C ALA A 366 1.21 -6.17 0.50
N ALA A 367 1.16 -6.30 1.82
CA ALA A 367 -0.06 -6.61 2.56
C ALA A 367 -0.29 -5.60 3.70
N TYR A 368 -1.57 -5.29 3.95
CA TYR A 368 -2.02 -4.36 5.02
C TYR A 368 -1.64 -2.90 4.81
N GLY A 369 -1.52 -2.48 3.54
CA GLY A 369 -1.23 -1.11 3.12
C GLY A 369 0.25 -0.74 3.11
N HIS A 370 0.59 0.25 2.29
CA HIS A 370 1.95 0.78 2.16
C HIS A 370 2.16 2.03 3.02
N MET A 371 1.07 2.65 3.48
CA MET A 371 1.08 3.89 4.27
C MET A 371 0.70 3.60 5.72
N GLY A 372 1.22 4.43 6.65
CA GLY A 372 1.04 4.22 8.10
C GLY A 372 1.86 3.05 8.66
N ARG A 373 2.94 2.64 7.96
CA ARG A 373 3.76 1.48 8.29
C ARG A 373 5.00 1.83 9.11
N GLU A 374 4.78 2.56 10.21
CA GLU A 374 5.86 2.88 11.16
C GLU A 374 6.50 1.62 11.77
N ASP A 375 5.73 0.53 11.86
CA ASP A 375 6.18 -0.80 12.30
C ASP A 375 7.33 -1.37 11.44
N LEU A 376 7.45 -0.95 10.18
CA LEU A 376 8.51 -1.38 9.26
C LEU A 376 9.67 -0.39 9.17
N GLY A 377 9.61 0.76 9.85
CA GLY A 377 10.67 1.76 9.87
C GLY A 377 10.95 2.42 8.51
N VAL A 378 9.97 2.45 7.62
CA VAL A 378 10.10 3.00 6.26
C VAL A 378 10.27 4.52 6.27
N ALA A 379 11.07 5.03 5.34
CA ALA A 379 11.52 6.43 5.37
C ALA A 379 10.39 7.43 5.12
N TRP A 380 9.38 7.10 4.32
CA TRP A 380 8.25 8.01 4.04
C TRP A 380 7.27 8.17 5.21
N GLU A 381 7.42 7.39 6.29
CA GLU A 381 6.67 7.58 7.52
C GLU A 381 7.40 8.44 8.57
N LYS A 382 8.63 8.90 8.29
CA LYS A 382 9.35 9.81 9.17
C LYS A 382 8.74 11.22 9.18
N THR A 383 8.86 11.92 10.32
CA THR A 383 8.36 13.28 10.53
C THR A 383 9.51 14.26 10.79
N ASP A 384 10.65 14.04 10.15
CA ASP A 384 11.92 14.73 10.36
C ASP A 384 12.06 16.06 9.59
N ARG A 385 11.04 16.45 8.79
CA ARG A 385 11.00 17.72 8.05
C ARG A 385 10.10 18.78 8.68
N THR A 386 9.49 18.51 9.81
CA THR A 386 8.53 19.40 10.49
C THR A 386 9.10 20.78 10.79
N GLU A 387 10.30 20.86 11.35
CA GLU A 387 10.92 22.15 11.69
C GLU A 387 11.37 22.93 10.45
N ALA A 388 11.82 22.23 9.40
CA ALA A 388 12.16 22.87 8.13
C ALA A 388 10.90 23.48 7.46
N LEU A 389 9.77 22.76 7.49
CA LEU A 389 8.48 23.27 6.98
C LEU A 389 8.00 24.49 7.77
N LYS A 390 8.04 24.45 9.12
CA LYS A 390 7.67 25.60 9.96
C LYS A 390 8.49 26.85 9.64
N LYS A 391 9.80 26.71 9.40
CA LYS A 391 10.66 27.82 8.98
C LYS A 391 10.31 28.32 7.57
N ALA A 392 10.06 27.39 6.64
CA ALA A 392 9.80 27.73 5.25
C ALA A 392 8.46 28.47 5.03
N VAL A 393 7.47 28.27 5.89
CA VAL A 393 6.18 28.99 5.83
C VAL A 393 6.23 30.39 6.47
N GLN A 394 7.29 30.72 7.21
CA GLN A 394 7.47 32.02 7.88
C GLN A 394 8.28 33.01 7.05
N GLY A 395 8.98 32.56 6.03
CA GLY A 395 9.85 33.38 5.22
C GLY A 395 10.29 32.83 3.92
#